data_43bdc840bca7529a9dcba5dc7f063c93
#
_entry.id   43bdc840bca7529a9dcba5dc7f063c93
#
_cell.length_a   1.000
_cell.length_b   1.000
_cell.length_c   1.000
_cell.angle_alpha   90.00
_cell.angle_beta   90.00
_cell.angle_gamma   90.00
#
_symmetry.space_group_name_H-M   'P 1'
#
loop_
_entity.id
_entity.type
_entity.pdbx_description
1 polymer ?
#
loop_
_entity_poly.entity_id
_entity_poly.type
_entity_poly.pdbx_seq_one_letter_code
_entity_poly.pdbx_strand_id
1 'polypeptide(L)'
;SWQLVLDKRENFRQAFAGFNVERVAKFTSNQRKQLLKNRGIIRNQRKIDAAINNARVMTKMHREGHQLCTVLTTLIPQPIVNHPQQFTNIPTQNRLSRNLAKEFKEIGFQFMGPVTTYSFLEAVGLINDHIEDCPFKYTTT
;
A
#
# COMPACT_ATOMS: atom_id res chain seq x y z
N SER A 1 -7.91 -14.37 3.86
CA SER A 1 -7.96 -13.70 5.14
C SER A 1 -6.73 -12.81 5.32
N TRP A 2 -6.85 -11.75 6.10
CA TRP A 2 -5.74 -10.85 6.41
C TRP A 2 -4.60 -11.57 7.16
N GLN A 3 -4.96 -12.46 8.08
CA GLN A 3 -3.98 -13.28 8.81
C GLN A 3 -3.11 -14.11 7.84
N LEU A 4 -3.71 -14.73 6.84
CA LEU A 4 -2.97 -15.50 5.83
C LEU A 4 -1.94 -14.64 5.07
N VAL A 5 -2.25 -13.36 4.83
CA VAL A 5 -1.30 -12.42 4.19
C VAL A 5 -0.14 -12.11 5.13
N LEU A 6 -0.42 -11.88 6.41
CA LEU A 6 0.60 -11.63 7.43
C LEU A 6 1.51 -12.85 7.62
N ASP A 7 0.97 -14.05 7.67
CA ASP A 7 1.72 -15.30 7.82
C ASP A 7 2.70 -15.53 6.65
N LYS A 8 2.38 -14.98 5.47
CA LYS A 8 3.22 -15.06 4.26
C LYS A 8 4.10 -13.83 4.03
N ARG A 9 4.15 -12.90 4.97
CA ARG A 9 4.86 -11.61 4.79
C ARG A 9 6.32 -11.77 4.38
N GLU A 10 7.06 -12.67 5.04
CA GLU A 10 8.46 -12.90 4.70
C GLU A 10 8.63 -13.55 3.33
N ASN A 11 7.76 -14.49 2.98
CA ASN A 11 7.75 -15.09 1.65
C ASN A 11 7.47 -14.06 0.55
N PHE A 12 6.54 -13.12 0.77
CA PHE A 12 6.31 -12.00 -0.14
C PHE A 12 7.54 -11.09 -0.24
N ARG A 13 8.17 -10.78 0.88
CA ARG A 13 9.37 -9.95 0.92
C ARG A 13 10.48 -10.56 0.06
N GLN A 14 10.76 -11.85 0.22
CA GLN A 14 11.76 -12.55 -0.59
C GLN A 14 11.37 -12.62 -2.06
N ALA A 15 10.12 -12.97 -2.35
CA ALA A 15 9.60 -13.11 -3.71
C ALA A 15 9.65 -11.80 -4.50
N PHE A 16 9.44 -10.66 -3.83
CA PHE A 16 9.47 -9.32 -4.42
C PHE A 16 10.79 -8.56 -4.15
N ALA A 17 11.90 -9.26 -4.09
CA ALA A 17 13.26 -8.69 -4.00
C ALA A 17 13.42 -7.70 -2.82
N GLY A 18 12.88 -8.02 -1.65
CA GLY A 18 12.90 -7.18 -0.46
C GLY A 18 12.02 -5.91 -0.59
N PHE A 19 11.06 -5.92 -1.50
CA PHE A 19 10.24 -4.75 -1.88
C PHE A 19 11.07 -3.58 -2.42
N ASN A 20 12.24 -3.85 -2.97
CA ASN A 20 13.01 -2.82 -3.67
C ASN A 20 12.29 -2.43 -4.96
N VAL A 21 11.80 -1.20 -5.02
CA VAL A 21 10.96 -0.70 -6.11
C VAL A 21 11.63 -0.82 -7.48
N GLU A 22 12.90 -0.42 -7.58
CA GLU A 22 13.62 -0.46 -8.87
C GLU A 22 13.88 -1.89 -9.35
N ARG A 23 14.13 -2.81 -8.42
CA ARG A 23 14.31 -4.23 -8.76
C ARG A 23 13.00 -4.86 -9.21
N VAL A 24 11.89 -4.60 -8.50
CA VAL A 24 10.57 -5.11 -8.89
C VAL A 24 10.11 -4.54 -10.23
N ALA A 25 10.37 -3.25 -10.48
CA ALA A 25 10.05 -2.60 -11.76
C ALA A 25 10.71 -3.28 -12.96
N LYS A 26 11.89 -3.89 -12.76
CA LYS A 26 12.67 -4.60 -13.78
C LYS A 26 12.31 -6.09 -13.92
N PHE A 27 11.32 -6.59 -13.19
CA PHE A 27 10.95 -7.99 -13.28
C PHE A 27 10.59 -8.38 -14.72
N THR A 28 11.25 -9.44 -15.18
CA THR A 28 11.05 -10.04 -16.50
C THR A 28 9.81 -10.92 -16.53
N SER A 29 9.37 -11.29 -17.74
CA SER A 29 8.29 -12.26 -17.91
C SER A 29 8.59 -13.61 -17.24
N ASN A 30 9.85 -14.01 -17.18
CA ASN A 30 10.25 -15.25 -16.49
C ASN A 30 10.11 -15.12 -14.96
N GLN A 31 10.57 -14.03 -14.38
CA GLN A 31 10.40 -13.77 -12.94
C GLN A 31 8.91 -13.67 -12.56
N ARG A 32 8.10 -13.01 -13.38
CA ARG A 32 6.64 -13.01 -13.22
C ARG A 32 6.05 -14.42 -13.22
N LYS A 33 6.46 -15.28 -14.16
CA LYS A 33 6.03 -16.70 -14.20
C LYS A 33 6.46 -17.47 -12.96
N GLN A 34 7.64 -17.19 -12.42
CA GLN A 34 8.11 -17.79 -11.17
C GLN A 34 7.25 -17.38 -9.97
N LEU A 35 6.85 -16.09 -9.88
CA LEU A 35 5.92 -15.64 -8.85
C LEU A 35 4.59 -16.40 -8.91
N LEU A 36 4.03 -16.61 -10.09
CA LEU A 36 2.78 -17.34 -10.29
C LEU A 36 2.88 -18.83 -9.90
N LYS A 37 4.08 -19.39 -9.87
CA LYS A 37 4.35 -20.78 -9.45
C LYS A 37 4.75 -20.88 -7.97
N ASN A 38 5.10 -19.76 -7.32
CA ASN A 38 5.59 -19.76 -5.95
C ASN A 38 4.47 -20.08 -4.95
N ARG A 39 4.55 -21.27 -4.32
CA ARG A 39 3.58 -21.72 -3.31
C ARG A 39 3.70 -20.96 -1.98
N GLY A 40 4.80 -20.27 -1.74
CA GLY A 40 5.01 -19.46 -0.54
C GLY A 40 4.17 -18.19 -0.50
N ILE A 41 3.65 -17.71 -1.64
CA ILE A 41 2.82 -16.51 -1.72
C ILE A 41 1.40 -16.81 -2.20
N ILE A 42 0.51 -15.82 -2.06
CA ILE A 42 -0.83 -15.88 -2.63
C ILE A 42 -0.72 -15.56 -4.13
N ARG A 43 -1.00 -16.57 -4.98
CA ARG A 43 -0.79 -16.53 -6.43
C ARG A 43 -1.95 -15.87 -7.16
N ASN A 44 -2.27 -14.64 -6.84
CA ASN A 44 -3.25 -13.85 -7.57
C ASN A 44 -2.55 -13.09 -8.71
N GLN A 45 -2.74 -13.56 -9.95
CA GLN A 45 -2.10 -12.99 -11.13
C GLN A 45 -2.33 -11.49 -11.24
N ARG A 46 -3.58 -11.02 -11.10
CA ARG A 46 -3.91 -9.61 -11.25
C ARG A 46 -3.21 -8.73 -10.21
N LYS A 47 -3.06 -9.20 -8.97
CA LYS A 47 -2.36 -8.47 -7.90
C LYS A 47 -0.84 -8.50 -8.10
N ILE A 48 -0.28 -9.60 -8.58
CA ILE A 48 1.15 -9.71 -8.93
C ILE A 48 1.47 -8.72 -10.05
N ASP A 49 0.67 -8.70 -11.10
CA ASP A 49 0.84 -7.80 -12.24
C ASP A 49 0.72 -6.33 -11.80
N ALA A 50 -0.24 -6.04 -10.93
CA ALA A 50 -0.41 -4.70 -10.36
C ALA A 50 0.78 -4.27 -9.51
N ALA A 51 1.36 -5.15 -8.69
CA ALA A 51 2.54 -4.83 -7.89
C ALA A 51 3.74 -4.48 -8.78
N ILE A 52 3.96 -5.22 -9.85
CA ILE A 52 5.03 -4.94 -10.82
C ILE A 52 4.76 -3.61 -11.56
N ASN A 53 3.51 -3.38 -11.98
CA ASN A 53 3.09 -2.13 -12.60
C ASN A 53 3.33 -0.94 -11.66
N ASN A 54 2.92 -1.06 -10.40
CA ASN A 54 3.05 0.02 -9.42
C ASN A 54 4.52 0.36 -9.14
N ALA A 55 5.39 -0.64 -9.12
CA ALA A 55 6.84 -0.41 -9.03
C ALA A 55 7.37 0.38 -10.24
N ARG A 56 6.90 0.09 -11.46
CA ARG A 56 7.26 0.83 -12.67
C ARG A 56 6.76 2.27 -12.63
N VAL A 57 5.53 2.47 -12.17
CA VAL A 57 4.95 3.81 -11.98
C VAL A 57 5.78 4.62 -11.00
N MET A 58 6.13 4.07 -9.84
CA MET A 58 6.99 4.74 -8.86
C MET A 58 8.38 5.06 -9.43
N THR A 59 9.00 4.13 -10.14
CA THR A 59 10.29 4.36 -10.78
C THR A 59 10.24 5.47 -11.82
N LYS A 60 9.13 5.56 -12.58
CA LYS A 60 8.90 6.65 -13.53
C LYS A 60 8.76 7.98 -12.80
N MET A 61 7.94 8.05 -11.75
CA MET A 61 7.78 9.25 -10.91
C MET A 61 9.12 9.75 -10.39
N HIS A 62 9.97 8.87 -9.85
CA HIS A 62 11.29 9.23 -9.33
C HIS A 62 12.19 9.83 -10.40
N ARG A 63 12.20 9.28 -11.62
CA ARG A 63 12.97 9.83 -12.74
C ARG A 63 12.48 11.20 -13.17
N GLU A 64 11.20 11.48 -13.03
CA GLU A 64 10.56 12.77 -13.34
C GLU A 64 10.70 13.78 -12.19
N GLY A 65 11.41 13.43 -11.11
CA GLY A 65 11.61 14.29 -9.93
C GLY A 65 10.45 14.31 -8.97
N HIS A 66 9.47 13.40 -9.12
CA HIS A 66 8.32 13.29 -8.23
C HIS A 66 8.49 12.13 -7.24
N GLN A 67 8.16 12.36 -6.00
CA GLN A 67 8.16 11.32 -4.97
C GLN A 67 6.76 11.15 -4.39
N LEU A 68 6.36 9.90 -4.18
CA LEU A 68 5.05 9.59 -3.60
C LEU A 68 4.88 10.23 -2.22
N CYS A 69 5.93 10.23 -1.40
CA CYS A 69 5.87 10.86 -0.08
C CYS A 69 5.58 12.38 -0.19
N THR A 70 6.12 13.08 -1.18
CA THR A 70 5.85 14.52 -1.40
C THR A 70 4.38 14.72 -1.78
N VAL A 71 3.82 13.88 -2.64
CA VAL A 71 2.39 13.93 -2.99
C VAL A 71 1.53 13.74 -1.75
N LEU A 72 1.86 12.74 -0.93
CA LEU A 72 1.10 12.45 0.29
C LEU A 72 1.20 13.58 1.33
N THR A 73 2.40 14.10 1.60
CA THR A 73 2.59 15.16 2.59
C THR A 73 2.04 16.51 2.13
N THR A 74 1.93 16.75 0.83
CA THR A 74 1.25 17.93 0.29
C THR A 74 -0.26 17.86 0.53
N LEU A 75 -0.86 16.69 0.34
CA LEU A 75 -2.30 16.46 0.54
C LEU A 75 -2.66 16.27 2.02
N ILE A 76 -1.76 15.72 2.81
CA ILE A 76 -1.94 15.43 4.24
C ILE A 76 -0.72 15.97 4.99
N PRO A 77 -0.66 17.29 5.23
CA PRO A 77 0.52 17.92 5.84
C PRO A 77 0.76 17.46 7.29
N GLN A 78 -0.28 17.03 7.96
CA GLN A 78 -0.21 16.50 9.33
C GLN A 78 -1.02 15.20 9.42
N PRO A 79 -0.55 14.20 10.17
CA PRO A 79 -1.33 13.00 10.42
C PRO A 79 -2.71 13.31 10.99
N ILE A 80 -3.71 12.61 10.48
CA ILE A 80 -5.09 12.72 10.93
C ILE A 80 -5.28 11.72 12.06
N VAL A 81 -5.60 12.21 13.25
CA VAL A 81 -5.88 11.35 14.43
C VAL A 81 -7.39 11.36 14.68
N ASN A 82 -8.01 10.22 14.48
CA ASN A 82 -9.43 9.99 14.79
C ASN A 82 -9.58 9.36 16.18
N HIS A 83 -10.79 9.41 16.71
CA HIS A 83 -11.10 8.94 18.07
C HIS A 83 -12.24 7.91 18.06
N PRO A 84 -12.09 6.78 17.33
CA PRO A 84 -13.12 5.76 17.33
C PRO A 84 -13.21 5.08 18.71
N GLN A 85 -14.44 4.89 19.19
CA GLN A 85 -14.70 4.19 20.44
C GLN A 85 -14.63 2.66 20.28
N GLN A 86 -14.95 2.19 19.07
CA GLN A 86 -14.99 0.77 18.73
C GLN A 86 -14.50 0.56 17.31
N PHE A 87 -14.01 -0.62 16.99
CA PHE A 87 -13.58 -0.98 15.64
C PHE A 87 -14.67 -0.80 14.58
N THR A 88 -15.93 -0.98 14.95
CA THR A 88 -17.07 -0.76 14.06
C THR A 88 -17.29 0.70 13.67
N ASN A 89 -16.69 1.64 14.40
CA ASN A 89 -16.73 3.07 14.08
C ASN A 89 -15.64 3.49 13.08
N ILE A 90 -14.69 2.62 12.78
CA ILE A 90 -13.62 2.91 11.81
C ILE A 90 -14.19 2.76 10.39
N PRO A 91 -14.17 3.81 9.57
CA PRO A 91 -14.67 3.72 8.22
C PRO A 91 -13.70 2.90 7.35
N THR A 92 -14.20 2.23 6.34
CA THR A 92 -13.38 1.53 5.35
C THR A 92 -12.85 2.46 4.26
N GLN A 93 -13.41 3.65 4.12
CA GLN A 93 -13.03 4.71 3.18
C GLN A 93 -13.63 6.05 3.63
N ASN A 94 -13.08 7.14 3.15
CA ASN A 94 -13.60 8.48 3.38
C ASN A 94 -13.43 9.37 2.13
N ARG A 95 -13.75 10.65 2.22
CA ARG A 95 -13.61 11.60 1.10
C ARG A 95 -12.15 11.73 0.64
N LEU A 96 -11.21 11.77 1.58
CA LEU A 96 -9.78 11.87 1.29
C LEU A 96 -9.30 10.64 0.51
N SER A 97 -9.60 9.44 0.99
CA SER A 97 -9.18 8.20 0.32
C SER A 97 -9.82 8.05 -1.07
N ARG A 98 -11.05 8.51 -1.26
CA ARG A 98 -11.69 8.53 -2.59
C ARG A 98 -11.01 9.49 -3.56
N ASN A 99 -10.64 10.67 -3.10
CA ASN A 99 -9.94 11.66 -3.93
C ASN A 99 -8.52 11.18 -4.27
N LEU A 100 -7.79 10.69 -3.29
CA LEU A 100 -6.44 10.17 -3.50
C LEU A 100 -6.43 8.93 -4.40
N ALA A 101 -7.45 8.06 -4.29
CA ALA A 101 -7.59 6.91 -5.19
C ALA A 101 -7.78 7.32 -6.66
N LYS A 102 -8.48 8.43 -6.93
CA LYS A 102 -8.59 8.99 -8.29
C LYS A 102 -7.24 9.44 -8.81
N GLU A 103 -6.48 10.18 -7.99
CA GLU A 103 -5.14 10.64 -8.37
C GLU A 103 -4.19 9.46 -8.59
N PHE A 104 -4.21 8.45 -7.73
CA PHE A 104 -3.43 7.24 -7.93
C PHE A 104 -3.75 6.55 -9.25
N LYS A 105 -5.03 6.51 -9.62
CA LYS A 105 -5.46 5.95 -10.91
C LYS A 105 -4.95 6.76 -12.09
N GLU A 106 -4.98 8.09 -12.00
CA GLU A 106 -4.49 8.99 -13.05
C GLU A 106 -2.97 8.88 -13.22
N ILE A 107 -2.22 8.73 -12.12
CA ILE A 107 -0.78 8.47 -12.14
C ILE A 107 -0.46 7.10 -12.78
N GLY A 108 -1.39 6.15 -12.70
CA GLY A 108 -1.27 4.80 -13.28
C GLY A 108 -1.13 3.67 -12.26
N PHE A 109 -1.33 3.94 -10.98
CA PHE A 109 -1.37 2.88 -9.96
C PHE A 109 -2.59 1.98 -10.13
N GLN A 110 -2.41 0.70 -9.89
CA GLN A 110 -3.44 -0.33 -9.95
C GLN A 110 -3.72 -0.90 -8.56
N PHE A 111 -4.95 -1.38 -8.34
CA PHE A 111 -5.43 -1.90 -7.05
C PHE A 111 -5.35 -0.90 -5.88
N MET A 112 -5.33 0.39 -6.17
CA MET A 112 -5.38 1.48 -5.20
C MET A 112 -6.76 2.16 -5.24
N GLY A 113 -7.83 1.37 -5.09
CA GLY A 113 -9.19 1.90 -4.91
C GLY A 113 -9.38 2.54 -3.53
N PRO A 114 -10.53 3.22 -3.28
CA PRO A 114 -10.74 4.01 -2.06
C PRO A 114 -10.51 3.26 -0.75
N VAL A 115 -10.93 2.00 -0.67
CA VAL A 115 -10.75 1.14 0.52
C VAL A 115 -9.27 0.79 0.72
N THR A 116 -8.59 0.34 -0.33
CA THR A 116 -7.16 0.02 -0.27
C THR A 116 -6.34 1.27 0.05
N THR A 117 -6.71 2.42 -0.53
CA THR A 117 -6.04 3.69 -0.26
C THR A 117 -6.22 4.11 1.20
N TYR A 118 -7.41 3.92 1.78
CA TYR A 118 -7.64 4.21 3.19
C TYR A 118 -6.73 3.36 4.09
N SER A 119 -6.74 2.04 3.89
CA SER A 119 -5.85 1.12 4.62
C SER A 119 -4.36 1.42 4.42
N PHE A 120 -3.97 1.89 3.24
CA PHE A 120 -2.61 2.35 2.97
C PHE A 120 -2.26 3.59 3.81
N LEU A 121 -3.16 4.57 3.92
CA LEU A 121 -2.95 5.76 4.75
C LEU A 121 -2.82 5.42 6.23
N GLU A 122 -3.58 4.44 6.73
CA GLU A 122 -3.41 3.90 8.08
C GLU A 122 -2.04 3.21 8.23
N ALA A 123 -1.67 2.37 7.28
CA ALA A 123 -0.42 1.60 7.33
C ALA A 123 0.83 2.48 7.34
N VAL A 124 0.81 3.64 6.68
CA VAL A 124 1.93 4.59 6.64
C VAL A 124 1.84 5.67 7.72
N GLY A 125 0.84 5.60 8.60
CA GLY A 125 0.68 6.50 9.75
C GLY A 125 0.13 7.89 9.43
N LEU A 126 -0.46 8.09 8.25
CA LEU A 126 -1.12 9.35 7.87
C LEU A 126 -2.55 9.44 8.40
N ILE A 127 -3.17 8.30 8.71
CA ILE A 127 -4.43 8.21 9.44
C ILE A 127 -4.19 7.30 10.66
N ASN A 128 -4.56 7.77 11.83
CA ASN A 128 -4.50 7.00 13.06
C ASN A 128 -5.94 6.76 13.55
N ASP A 129 -6.42 5.56 13.31
CA ASP A 129 -7.74 5.07 13.71
C ASP A 129 -7.68 4.08 14.88
N HIS A 130 -6.56 4.01 15.60
CA HIS A 130 -6.53 3.23 16.83
C HIS A 130 -7.64 3.69 17.78
N ILE A 131 -8.34 2.75 18.37
CA ILE A 131 -9.35 3.06 19.41
C ILE A 131 -8.67 3.71 20.62
N GLU A 132 -9.43 4.48 21.41
CA GLU A 132 -8.87 5.25 22.52
C GLU A 132 -8.08 4.40 23.53
N ASP A 133 -8.55 3.20 23.82
CA ASP A 133 -7.91 2.29 24.77
C ASP A 133 -6.72 1.51 24.17
N CYS A 134 -6.36 1.74 22.90
CA CYS A 134 -5.26 1.07 22.27
C CYS A 134 -3.92 1.61 22.79
N PRO A 135 -3.03 0.75 23.35
CA PRO A 135 -1.74 1.22 23.87
C PRO A 135 -0.80 1.79 22.81
N PHE A 136 -1.09 1.52 21.53
CA PHE A 136 -0.29 2.02 20.40
C PHE A 136 -0.81 3.32 19.79
N LYS A 137 -1.93 3.88 20.26
CA LYS A 137 -2.55 5.06 19.66
C LYS A 137 -1.62 6.28 19.64
N TYR A 138 -0.85 6.47 20.68
CA TYR A 138 0.03 7.62 20.87
C TYR A 138 1.52 7.26 20.88
N THR A 139 1.85 6.02 20.51
CA THR A 139 3.26 5.63 20.35
C THR A 139 3.76 6.13 19.00
N THR A 140 4.78 6.97 19.05
CA THR A 140 5.61 7.27 17.88
C THR A 140 6.48 6.05 17.57
N THR A 141 6.27 5.43 16.44
CA THR A 141 7.19 4.44 15.87
C THR A 141 8.34 5.12 15.17
#